data_7c1785f72cd0ea43bff490b16e2a1308
#
_entry.id   7c1785f72cd0ea43bff490b16e2a1308
#
_cell.length_a   1.000
_cell.length_b   1.000
_cell.length_c   1.000
_cell.angle_alpha   90.00
_cell.angle_beta   90.00
_cell.angle_gamma   90.00
#
_symmetry.space_group_name_H-M   'P 1'
#
loop_
_entity.id
_entity.type
_entity.pdbx_description
1 polymer ?
#
loop_
_entity_poly.entity_id
_entity_poly.type
_entity_poly.pdbx_seq_one_letter_code
_entity_poly.pdbx_strand_id
1 'polypeptide(L)'
;MNFFDELVIPASENHVLLIKYMLTISLLLFIPYISMLLGATFISTHFRKKGKNEKNNLYMRFAKDVIEKLTITKSAELALGTIPAISVFFAYAQLLYTAKTISIGMLALSVVMFIISFVFIYKYRNTFKLEGIMNAFKSISPKDALTGENENVQEIKEFEENNISTNSISGTTGKWMLLSAAYIFAGTMALASSPDKWADVGNILQVIFSWQTLFSFGALVSLAGIITGGAIMFYFFSWDGGLKDMTEEYAALAKTVAGKVALGSGIMFPLMLIISYAYLPMESQSPTVFFYMVTVLILFLIAGNFIYSMFKNSDYNSATTVFILVFVLVLFNVIKDQAAFGNAVHKNTQEINKIAADEEKQVRSKTMQTTGINVEEIFKQKCSACHKFDQKLVGPAYDQVVPKYNGDAQKLAEFIFNPQKIDPNFPPMPNQGLKKKEANAMAQWLIDQVGKK
;
A
#
# COMPACT_ATOMS: atom_id res chain seq x y z
N MET A 1 8.34 -21.05 15.09
CA MET A 1 7.57 -20.58 13.92
C MET A 1 6.50 -19.65 14.47
N ASN A 2 6.39 -18.43 13.95
CA ASN A 2 5.36 -17.48 14.41
C ASN A 2 4.04 -17.84 13.74
N PHE A 3 2.91 -17.59 14.42
CA PHE A 3 1.55 -17.81 13.87
C PHE A 3 1.36 -17.24 12.47
N PHE A 4 1.97 -16.08 12.18
CA PHE A 4 1.89 -15.44 10.87
C PHE A 4 2.72 -16.12 9.78
N ASP A 5 3.75 -16.90 10.13
CA ASP A 5 4.55 -17.64 9.16
C ASP A 5 3.76 -18.82 8.55
N GLU A 6 2.76 -19.35 9.29
CA GLU A 6 1.90 -20.43 8.80
C GLU A 6 0.79 -19.94 7.86
N LEU A 7 0.48 -18.64 7.90
CA LEU A 7 -0.55 -18.02 7.04
C LEU A 7 -0.06 -17.66 5.64
N VAL A 8 1.25 -17.72 5.41
CA VAL A 8 1.86 -17.18 4.20
C VAL A 8 2.63 -18.26 3.45
N ILE A 9 2.24 -18.55 2.22
CA ILE A 9 2.93 -19.50 1.34
C ILE A 9 4.12 -18.78 0.69
N PRO A 10 5.33 -19.40 0.69
CA PRO A 10 6.49 -18.85 0.01
C PRO A 10 6.21 -18.55 -1.47
N ALA A 11 6.63 -17.38 -1.93
CA ALA A 11 6.38 -16.94 -3.30
C ALA A 11 7.58 -17.19 -4.22
N SER A 12 7.34 -17.66 -5.43
CA SER A 12 8.35 -17.76 -6.48
C SER A 12 8.88 -16.39 -6.90
N GLU A 13 10.02 -16.34 -7.61
CA GLU A 13 10.68 -15.09 -8.05
C GLU A 13 9.73 -14.15 -8.82
N ASN A 14 8.94 -14.69 -9.73
CA ASN A 14 7.94 -13.92 -10.49
C ASN A 14 6.85 -13.34 -9.57
N HIS A 15 6.42 -14.10 -8.57
CA HIS A 15 5.45 -13.63 -7.58
C HIS A 15 6.04 -12.55 -6.68
N VAL A 16 7.30 -12.67 -6.26
CA VAL A 16 7.99 -11.65 -5.46
C VAL A 16 8.05 -10.32 -6.19
N LEU A 17 8.35 -10.34 -7.49
CA LEU A 17 8.36 -9.14 -8.31
C LEU A 17 6.96 -8.51 -8.40
N LEU A 18 5.93 -9.30 -8.65
CA LEU A 18 4.55 -8.85 -8.71
C LEU A 18 4.09 -8.25 -7.37
N ILE A 19 4.45 -8.88 -6.25
CA ILE A 19 4.14 -8.38 -4.89
C ILE A 19 4.79 -7.01 -4.64
N LYS A 20 6.02 -6.78 -5.08
CA LYS A 20 6.69 -5.48 -4.98
C LYS A 20 5.95 -4.38 -5.75
N TYR A 21 5.47 -4.67 -6.96
CA TYR A 21 4.63 -3.72 -7.72
C TYR A 21 3.28 -3.48 -7.04
N MET A 22 2.58 -4.54 -6.60
CA MET A 22 1.33 -4.42 -5.85
C MET A 22 1.51 -3.57 -4.59
N LEU A 23 2.58 -3.79 -3.84
CA LEU A 23 2.90 -3.02 -2.64
C LEU A 23 3.08 -1.54 -2.96
N THR A 24 3.85 -1.22 -4.01
CA THR A 24 4.09 0.17 -4.42
C THR A 24 2.78 0.86 -4.82
N ILE A 25 1.94 0.21 -5.63
CA ILE A 25 0.63 0.75 -6.04
C ILE A 25 -0.28 0.93 -4.82
N SER A 26 -0.35 -0.05 -3.93
CA SER A 26 -1.17 0.03 -2.72
C SER A 26 -0.74 1.18 -1.81
N LEU A 27 0.55 1.38 -1.61
CA LEU A 27 1.07 2.51 -0.83
C LEU A 27 0.80 3.86 -1.51
N LEU A 28 0.87 3.92 -2.84
CA LEU A 28 0.58 5.12 -3.61
C LEU A 28 -0.89 5.56 -3.48
N LEU A 29 -1.81 4.62 -3.32
CA LEU A 29 -3.22 4.90 -3.06
C LEU A 29 -3.45 5.22 -1.57
N PHE A 30 -2.83 4.46 -0.69
CA PHE A 30 -3.05 4.50 0.76
C PHE A 30 -2.48 5.76 1.41
N ILE A 31 -1.21 6.09 1.15
CA ILE A 31 -0.52 7.20 1.84
C ILE A 31 -1.19 8.57 1.58
N PRO A 32 -1.52 8.97 0.34
CA PRO A 32 -2.24 10.22 0.10
C PRO A 32 -3.60 10.25 0.81
N TYR A 33 -4.34 9.14 0.77
CA TYR A 33 -5.66 9.05 1.37
C TYR A 33 -5.62 9.20 2.89
N ILE A 34 -4.79 8.42 3.61
CA ILE A 34 -4.67 8.53 5.08
C ILE A 34 -4.13 9.90 5.50
N SER A 35 -3.21 10.47 4.72
CA SER A 35 -2.64 11.79 4.96
C SER A 35 -3.71 12.88 4.87
N MET A 36 -4.52 12.85 3.81
CA MET A 36 -5.64 13.77 3.64
C MET A 36 -6.69 13.60 4.74
N LEU A 37 -7.02 12.35 5.09
CA LEU A 37 -7.99 12.03 6.12
C LEU A 37 -7.52 12.48 7.51
N LEU A 38 -6.23 12.30 7.81
CA LEU A 38 -5.62 12.75 9.07
C LEU A 38 -5.75 14.26 9.22
N GLY A 39 -5.29 15.02 8.24
CA GLY A 39 -5.37 16.48 8.28
C GLY A 39 -6.80 17.00 8.31
N ALA A 40 -7.69 16.42 7.47
CA ALA A 40 -9.11 16.78 7.44
C ALA A 40 -9.78 16.58 8.80
N THR A 41 -9.51 15.45 9.48
CA THR A 41 -10.12 15.14 10.77
C THR A 41 -9.60 16.07 11.86
N PHE A 42 -8.30 16.40 11.87
CA PHE A 42 -7.72 17.35 12.81
C PHE A 42 -8.29 18.76 12.63
N ILE A 43 -8.32 19.26 11.40
CA ILE A 43 -8.85 20.58 11.07
C ILE A 43 -10.34 20.64 11.40
N SER A 44 -11.14 19.68 10.96
CA SER A 44 -12.58 19.67 11.18
C SER A 44 -12.92 19.63 12.66
N THR A 45 -12.30 18.74 13.45
CA THR A 45 -12.56 18.65 14.91
C THR A 45 -12.12 19.91 15.64
N HIS A 46 -11.01 20.53 15.24
CA HIS A 46 -10.54 21.80 15.81
C HIS A 46 -11.54 22.93 15.55
N PHE A 47 -11.93 23.16 14.29
CA PHE A 47 -12.85 24.23 13.94
C PHE A 47 -14.27 23.98 14.42
N ARG A 48 -14.70 22.71 14.53
CA ARG A 48 -15.97 22.34 15.17
C ARG A 48 -16.00 22.76 16.65
N LYS A 49 -14.93 22.46 17.38
CA LYS A 49 -14.81 22.85 18.80
C LYS A 49 -14.75 24.37 18.94
N LYS A 50 -13.94 25.04 18.11
CA LYS A 50 -13.80 26.49 18.12
C LYS A 50 -15.14 27.20 17.77
N GLY A 51 -15.83 26.71 16.73
CA GLY A 51 -17.13 27.26 16.31
C GLY A 51 -18.21 27.12 17.37
N LYS A 52 -18.23 25.99 18.12
CA LYS A 52 -19.14 25.84 19.26
C LYS A 52 -18.82 26.80 20.38
N ASN A 53 -17.55 26.96 20.77
CA ASN A 53 -17.14 27.83 21.87
C ASN A 53 -17.40 29.32 21.57
N GLU A 54 -17.11 29.75 20.34
CA GLU A 54 -17.23 31.12 19.89
C GLU A 54 -18.62 31.43 19.29
N LYS A 55 -19.50 30.43 19.21
CA LYS A 55 -20.83 30.52 18.54
C LYS A 55 -20.74 31.05 17.12
N ASN A 56 -19.68 30.67 16.41
CA ASN A 56 -19.34 31.14 15.07
C ASN A 56 -19.77 30.13 13.99
N ASN A 57 -20.80 30.48 13.23
CA ASN A 57 -21.35 29.62 12.18
C ASN A 57 -20.36 29.40 11.02
N LEU A 58 -19.47 30.35 10.75
CA LEU A 58 -18.47 30.24 9.69
C LEU A 58 -17.48 29.12 9.99
N TYR A 59 -17.01 29.01 11.24
CA TYR A 59 -16.16 27.89 11.69
C TYR A 59 -16.89 26.55 11.66
N MET A 60 -18.17 26.53 12.01
CA MET A 60 -19.00 25.33 11.97
C MET A 60 -19.16 24.81 10.53
N ARG A 61 -19.45 25.73 9.59
CA ARG A 61 -19.53 25.45 8.15
C ARG A 61 -18.19 24.93 7.63
N PHE A 62 -17.09 25.58 7.97
CA PHE A 62 -15.75 25.19 7.53
C PHE A 62 -15.40 23.77 8.03
N ALA A 63 -15.68 23.46 9.31
CA ALA A 63 -15.47 22.12 9.86
C ALA A 63 -16.24 21.04 9.10
N LYS A 64 -17.50 21.32 8.74
CA LYS A 64 -18.34 20.44 7.93
C LYS A 64 -17.76 20.24 6.53
N ASP A 65 -17.49 21.34 5.82
CA ASP A 65 -17.06 21.29 4.42
C ASP A 65 -15.70 20.58 4.27
N VAL A 66 -14.76 20.79 5.19
CA VAL A 66 -13.48 20.11 5.20
C VAL A 66 -13.67 18.60 5.32
N ILE A 67 -14.45 18.13 6.33
CA ILE A 67 -14.61 16.68 6.51
C ILE A 67 -15.45 16.05 5.38
N GLU A 68 -16.47 16.71 4.88
CA GLU A 68 -17.32 16.19 3.80
C GLU A 68 -16.57 16.09 2.46
N LYS A 69 -15.77 17.10 2.12
CA LYS A 69 -15.04 17.13 0.84
C LYS A 69 -13.81 16.23 0.84
N LEU A 70 -13.04 16.20 1.92
CA LEU A 70 -11.77 15.47 1.96
C LEU A 70 -11.93 13.99 2.32
N THR A 71 -13.02 13.58 2.97
CA THR A 71 -13.31 12.14 3.19
C THR A 71 -13.94 11.46 1.97
N ILE A 72 -14.31 12.23 0.94
CA ILE A 72 -14.90 11.80 -0.31
C ILE A 72 -16.18 10.94 -0.08
N THR A 73 -16.16 9.63 -0.36
CA THR A 73 -17.29 8.71 -0.17
C THR A 73 -16.86 7.44 0.57
N LYS A 74 -17.84 6.67 1.07
CA LYS A 74 -17.53 5.34 1.67
C LYS A 74 -16.88 4.38 0.67
N SER A 75 -17.27 4.43 -0.60
CA SER A 75 -16.66 3.60 -1.65
C SER A 75 -15.21 4.01 -1.91
N ALA A 76 -14.90 5.32 -1.85
CA ALA A 76 -13.54 5.81 -1.95
C ALA A 76 -12.68 5.37 -0.76
N GLU A 77 -13.24 5.36 0.46
CA GLU A 77 -12.55 4.83 1.64
C GLU A 77 -12.18 3.35 1.43
N LEU A 78 -13.12 2.53 0.99
CA LEU A 78 -12.85 1.12 0.73
C LEU A 78 -11.74 0.93 -0.32
N ALA A 79 -11.80 1.71 -1.42
CA ALA A 79 -10.88 1.60 -2.55
C ALA A 79 -9.50 2.20 -2.27
N LEU A 80 -9.40 3.28 -1.49
CA LEU A 80 -8.16 4.01 -1.24
C LEU A 80 -7.58 3.79 0.16
N GLY A 81 -8.40 3.33 1.10
CA GLY A 81 -8.04 3.08 2.50
C GLY A 81 -7.95 1.60 2.82
N THR A 82 -9.10 0.94 3.00
CA THR A 82 -9.18 -0.42 3.53
C THR A 82 -8.52 -1.46 2.63
N ILE A 83 -8.86 -1.52 1.34
CA ILE A 83 -8.29 -2.52 0.42
C ILE A 83 -6.77 -2.34 0.27
N PRO A 84 -6.23 -1.12 0.01
CA PRO A 84 -4.79 -0.95 -0.04
C PRO A 84 -4.08 -1.26 1.28
N ALA A 85 -4.66 -0.93 2.44
CA ALA A 85 -4.06 -1.26 3.73
C ALA A 85 -3.91 -2.78 3.93
N ILE A 86 -4.95 -3.55 3.58
CA ILE A 86 -4.91 -5.02 3.62
C ILE A 86 -3.90 -5.56 2.61
N SER A 87 -3.84 -5.00 1.39
CA SER A 87 -2.86 -5.39 0.37
C SER A 87 -1.43 -5.13 0.83
N VAL A 88 -1.16 -3.99 1.48
CA VAL A 88 0.13 -3.66 2.09
C VAL A 88 0.49 -4.69 3.15
N PHE A 89 -0.44 -5.06 4.03
CA PHE A 89 -0.21 -6.08 5.05
C PHE A 89 0.22 -7.41 4.44
N PHE A 90 -0.53 -7.95 3.48
CA PHE A 90 -0.20 -9.22 2.84
C PHE A 90 1.12 -9.16 2.07
N ALA A 91 1.40 -8.05 1.38
CA ALA A 91 2.65 -7.89 0.65
C ALA A 91 3.88 -7.87 1.59
N TYR A 92 3.80 -7.15 2.71
CA TYR A 92 4.86 -7.18 3.73
C TYR A 92 5.01 -8.54 4.39
N ALA A 93 3.89 -9.21 4.70
CA ALA A 93 3.91 -10.57 5.28
C ALA A 93 4.62 -11.56 4.34
N GLN A 94 4.40 -11.46 3.03
CA GLN A 94 5.09 -12.27 2.03
C GLN A 94 6.59 -11.94 1.93
N LEU A 95 6.93 -10.66 1.84
CA LEU A 95 8.32 -10.22 1.64
C LEU A 95 9.19 -10.40 2.89
N LEU A 96 8.60 -10.42 4.08
CA LEU A 96 9.26 -10.65 5.37
C LEU A 96 9.07 -12.08 5.90
N TYR A 97 8.65 -13.02 5.07
CA TYR A 97 8.25 -14.38 5.49
C TYR A 97 9.33 -15.09 6.32
N THR A 98 10.60 -15.02 5.91
CA THR A 98 11.72 -15.64 6.66
C THR A 98 12.38 -14.68 7.65
N ALA A 99 12.00 -13.40 7.66
CA ALA A 99 12.58 -12.40 8.56
C ALA A 99 12.06 -12.57 9.99
N LYS A 100 12.97 -12.73 10.94
CA LYS A 100 12.62 -12.79 12.37
C LYS A 100 12.33 -11.38 12.89
N THR A 101 11.19 -10.82 12.53
CA THR A 101 10.80 -9.45 12.90
C THR A 101 9.37 -9.38 13.41
N ILE A 102 9.11 -8.48 14.37
CA ILE A 102 7.75 -8.19 14.85
C ILE A 102 6.95 -7.27 13.91
N SER A 103 7.55 -6.81 12.80
CA SER A 103 6.95 -5.84 11.87
C SER A 103 5.59 -6.32 11.35
N ILE A 104 5.42 -7.61 11.06
CA ILE A 104 4.16 -8.16 10.52
C ILE A 104 3.02 -7.99 11.54
N GLY A 105 3.25 -8.34 12.80
CA GLY A 105 2.26 -8.20 13.88
C GLY A 105 1.90 -6.74 14.15
N MET A 106 2.89 -5.84 14.12
CA MET A 106 2.68 -4.41 14.26
C MET A 106 1.87 -3.83 13.09
N LEU A 107 2.15 -4.28 11.87
CA LEU A 107 1.40 -3.86 10.70
C LEU A 107 -0.06 -4.32 10.76
N ALA A 108 -0.30 -5.57 11.19
CA ALA A 108 -1.64 -6.09 11.41
C ALA A 108 -2.41 -5.21 12.42
N LEU A 109 -1.79 -4.88 13.55
CA LEU A 109 -2.38 -3.98 14.55
C LEU A 109 -2.70 -2.61 13.95
N SER A 110 -1.78 -2.02 13.20
CA SER A 110 -1.97 -0.73 12.53
C SER A 110 -3.14 -0.77 11.55
N VAL A 111 -3.25 -1.80 10.72
CA VAL A 111 -4.35 -1.97 9.75
C VAL A 111 -5.71 -2.07 10.45
N VAL A 112 -5.81 -2.86 11.52
CA VAL A 112 -7.03 -2.95 12.32
C VAL A 112 -7.41 -1.60 12.90
N MET A 113 -6.44 -0.85 13.45
CA MET A 113 -6.68 0.48 13.98
C MET A 113 -7.10 1.49 12.90
N PHE A 114 -6.55 1.41 11.68
CA PHE A 114 -7.01 2.22 10.55
C PHE A 114 -8.47 1.94 10.22
N ILE A 115 -8.87 0.67 10.09
CA ILE A 115 -10.25 0.29 9.78
C ILE A 115 -11.22 0.82 10.85
N ILE A 116 -10.88 0.63 12.13
CA ILE A 116 -11.68 1.18 13.24
C ILE A 116 -11.78 2.71 13.15
N SER A 117 -10.65 3.39 12.88
CA SER A 117 -10.63 4.84 12.75
C SER A 117 -11.52 5.33 11.61
N PHE A 118 -11.53 4.65 10.46
CA PHE A 118 -12.38 4.97 9.32
C PHE A 118 -13.86 4.91 9.70
N VAL A 119 -14.28 3.86 10.41
CA VAL A 119 -15.66 3.74 10.91
C VAL A 119 -16.04 4.94 11.76
N PHE A 120 -15.19 5.35 12.71
CA PHE A 120 -15.47 6.51 13.56
C PHE A 120 -15.48 7.84 12.80
N ILE A 121 -14.57 8.03 11.85
CA ILE A 121 -14.50 9.24 11.03
C ILE A 121 -15.72 9.37 10.14
N TYR A 122 -16.17 8.28 9.52
CA TYR A 122 -17.41 8.30 8.73
C TYR A 122 -18.66 8.49 9.60
N LYS A 123 -18.68 7.94 10.82
CA LYS A 123 -19.73 8.23 11.81
C LYS A 123 -19.73 9.73 12.14
N TYR A 124 -18.56 10.32 12.41
CA TYR A 124 -18.40 11.76 12.65
C TYR A 124 -18.91 12.60 11.47
N ARG A 125 -18.51 12.25 10.24
CA ARG A 125 -19.00 12.93 9.02
C ARG A 125 -20.51 12.87 8.89
N ASN A 126 -21.12 11.71 9.15
CA ASN A 126 -22.56 11.51 9.02
C ASN A 126 -23.36 12.36 10.03
N THR A 127 -22.81 12.68 11.19
CA THR A 127 -23.49 13.55 12.16
C THR A 127 -23.74 14.95 11.63
N PHE A 128 -22.89 15.48 10.73
CA PHE A 128 -23.13 16.77 10.07
C PHE A 128 -24.32 16.74 9.11
N LYS A 129 -24.51 15.62 8.40
CA LYS A 129 -25.68 15.42 7.52
C LYS A 129 -26.96 15.37 8.34
N LEU A 130 -26.94 14.63 9.45
CA LEU A 130 -28.09 14.51 10.35
C LEU A 130 -28.42 15.87 10.98
N GLU A 131 -27.42 16.65 11.40
CA GLU A 131 -27.59 18.02 11.89
C GLU A 131 -28.22 18.94 10.82
N GLY A 132 -27.78 18.79 9.55
CA GLY A 132 -28.35 19.54 8.43
C GLY A 132 -29.84 19.21 8.18
N ILE A 133 -30.19 17.92 8.21
CA ILE A 133 -31.59 17.46 8.08
C ILE A 133 -32.43 17.99 9.23
N MET A 134 -31.92 17.91 10.47
CA MET A 134 -32.61 18.40 11.66
C MET A 134 -32.87 19.91 11.60
N ASN A 135 -31.86 20.70 11.17
CA ASN A 135 -31.99 22.13 11.01
C ASN A 135 -33.02 22.50 9.92
N ALA A 136 -33.02 21.75 8.80
CA ALA A 136 -34.00 21.93 7.75
C ALA A 136 -35.43 21.59 8.26
N PHE A 137 -35.58 20.51 8.99
CA PHE A 137 -36.85 20.14 9.61
C PHE A 137 -37.36 21.23 10.58
N LYS A 138 -36.50 21.75 11.45
CA LYS A 138 -36.85 22.85 12.36
C LYS A 138 -37.26 24.14 11.63
N SER A 139 -36.70 24.41 10.46
CA SER A 139 -37.03 25.59 9.67
C SER A 139 -38.39 25.53 8.97
N ILE A 140 -38.88 24.31 8.69
CA ILE A 140 -40.14 24.05 7.99
C ILE A 140 -41.29 23.82 8.99
N SER A 141 -41.00 23.30 10.19
CA SER A 141 -42.00 23.00 11.20
C SER A 141 -42.57 24.26 11.84
N PRO A 142 -43.89 24.33 12.10
CA PRO A 142 -44.48 25.42 12.90
C PRO A 142 -43.81 25.52 14.27
N LYS A 143 -43.55 26.72 14.74
CA LYS A 143 -42.86 26.95 16.04
C LYS A 143 -43.54 26.25 17.20
N ASP A 144 -44.86 26.19 17.19
CA ASP A 144 -45.68 25.58 18.24
C ASP A 144 -45.62 24.05 18.22
N ALA A 145 -45.32 23.44 17.07
CA ALA A 145 -45.22 21.98 16.93
C ALA A 145 -43.98 21.39 17.63
N LEU A 146 -42.96 22.21 17.91
CA LEU A 146 -41.70 21.79 18.52
C LEU A 146 -41.60 22.18 20.01
N THR A 147 -42.61 22.89 20.57
CA THR A 147 -42.64 23.36 21.95
C THR A 147 -43.50 22.53 22.87
N GLY A 148 -44.28 21.54 22.33
CA GLY A 148 -45.11 20.63 23.12
C GLY A 148 -44.31 19.58 23.92
N GLU A 149 -44.96 19.04 24.98
CA GLU A 149 -44.46 17.87 25.75
C GLU A 149 -44.87 16.54 25.12
N ASN A 150 -45.09 16.52 23.81
CA ASN A 150 -45.48 15.33 23.07
C ASN A 150 -44.30 14.34 22.96
N GLU A 151 -44.58 13.04 23.08
CA GLU A 151 -43.58 11.96 23.01
C GLU A 151 -42.66 12.08 21.78
N ASN A 152 -43.21 12.40 20.61
CA ASN A 152 -42.46 12.64 19.38
C ASN A 152 -41.50 13.82 19.46
N VAL A 153 -41.82 14.85 20.21
CA VAL A 153 -40.92 16.03 20.42
C VAL A 153 -39.78 15.67 21.36
N GLN A 154 -40.04 14.83 22.35
CA GLN A 154 -38.99 14.31 23.23
C GLN A 154 -38.02 13.42 22.48
N GLU A 155 -38.52 12.49 21.65
CA GLU A 155 -37.68 11.65 20.79
C GLU A 155 -36.79 12.47 19.84
N ILE A 156 -37.31 13.55 19.26
CA ILE A 156 -36.54 14.46 18.41
C ILE A 156 -35.40 15.15 19.19
N LYS A 157 -35.68 15.59 20.41
CA LYS A 157 -34.68 16.20 21.28
C LYS A 157 -33.59 15.20 21.70
N GLU A 158 -33.98 14.00 22.10
CA GLU A 158 -33.03 12.92 22.43
C GLU A 158 -32.17 12.54 21.24
N PHE A 159 -32.75 12.47 20.05
CA PHE A 159 -32.01 12.21 18.83
C PHE A 159 -30.97 13.30 18.53
N GLU A 160 -31.34 14.58 18.73
CA GLU A 160 -30.42 15.70 18.53
C GLU A 160 -29.27 15.67 19.57
N GLU A 161 -29.55 15.42 20.82
CA GLU A 161 -28.55 15.30 21.89
C GLU A 161 -27.60 14.11 21.62
N ASN A 162 -28.15 12.98 21.23
CA ASN A 162 -27.38 11.81 20.84
C ASN A 162 -26.51 12.07 19.61
N ASN A 163 -27.00 12.85 18.62
CA ASN A 163 -26.20 13.22 17.46
C ASN A 163 -25.04 14.16 17.85
N ILE A 164 -25.28 15.12 18.75
CA ILE A 164 -24.24 16.02 19.26
C ILE A 164 -23.16 15.26 20.05
N SER A 165 -23.57 14.34 20.90
CA SER A 165 -22.66 13.48 21.68
C SER A 165 -21.85 12.58 20.75
N THR A 166 -22.52 11.91 19.80
CA THR A 166 -21.90 11.07 18.77
C THR A 166 -20.89 11.83 17.93
N ASN A 167 -21.20 13.08 17.54
CA ASN A 167 -20.26 13.94 16.83
C ASN A 167 -18.95 14.15 17.61
N SER A 168 -19.06 14.49 18.89
CA SER A 168 -17.90 14.74 19.74
C SER A 168 -17.06 13.49 19.98
N ILE A 169 -17.71 12.38 20.34
CA ILE A 169 -17.04 11.10 20.65
C ILE A 169 -16.39 10.54 19.37
N SER A 170 -17.15 10.42 18.29
CA SER A 170 -16.63 9.79 17.08
C SER A 170 -15.53 10.62 16.40
N GLY A 171 -15.64 11.95 16.42
CA GLY A 171 -14.57 12.83 15.90
C GLY A 171 -13.30 12.73 16.73
N THR A 172 -13.39 12.69 18.05
CA THR A 172 -12.23 12.59 18.95
C THR A 172 -11.59 11.20 18.87
N THR A 173 -12.40 10.14 18.97
CA THR A 173 -11.91 8.75 18.90
C THR A 173 -11.31 8.45 17.54
N GLY A 174 -12.00 8.80 16.45
CA GLY A 174 -11.50 8.58 15.07
C GLY A 174 -10.18 9.29 14.84
N LYS A 175 -10.05 10.54 15.28
CA LYS A 175 -8.82 11.33 15.16
C LYS A 175 -7.62 10.67 15.87
N TRP A 176 -7.78 10.33 17.14
CA TRP A 176 -6.68 9.77 17.92
C TRP A 176 -6.34 8.34 17.48
N MET A 177 -7.34 7.55 17.12
CA MET A 177 -7.14 6.21 16.59
C MET A 177 -6.38 6.25 15.26
N LEU A 178 -6.74 7.18 14.35
CA LEU A 178 -6.04 7.38 13.08
C LEU A 178 -4.58 7.81 13.30
N LEU A 179 -4.34 8.73 14.24
CA LEU A 179 -2.99 9.19 14.57
C LEU A 179 -2.14 8.07 15.14
N SER A 180 -2.68 7.27 16.07
CA SER A 180 -1.98 6.13 16.65
C SER A 180 -1.71 5.03 15.62
N ALA A 181 -2.67 4.74 14.74
CA ALA A 181 -2.48 3.82 13.63
C ALA A 181 -1.35 4.28 12.69
N ALA A 182 -1.34 5.57 12.32
CA ALA A 182 -0.29 6.15 11.49
C ALA A 182 1.09 6.13 12.18
N TYR A 183 1.14 6.29 13.49
CA TYR A 183 2.38 6.20 14.27
C TYR A 183 2.95 4.78 14.24
N ILE A 184 2.12 3.78 14.54
CA ILE A 184 2.52 2.36 14.50
C ILE A 184 2.91 1.97 13.07
N PHE A 185 2.17 2.43 12.07
CA PHE A 185 2.48 2.20 10.66
C PHE A 185 3.85 2.74 10.29
N ALA A 186 4.16 4.00 10.63
CA ALA A 186 5.46 4.61 10.36
C ALA A 186 6.61 3.85 11.05
N GLY A 187 6.41 3.43 12.30
CA GLY A 187 7.37 2.60 13.04
C GLY A 187 7.58 1.23 12.43
N THR A 188 6.50 0.62 11.94
CA THR A 188 6.58 -0.67 11.23
C THR A 188 7.37 -0.56 9.94
N MET A 189 7.12 0.49 9.13
CA MET A 189 7.86 0.73 7.89
C MET A 189 9.35 0.98 8.17
N ALA A 190 9.64 1.74 9.21
CA ALA A 190 11.00 2.03 9.65
C ALA A 190 11.74 0.74 10.09
N LEU A 191 11.10 -0.12 10.88
CA LEU A 191 11.67 -1.40 11.30
C LEU A 191 11.81 -2.37 10.12
N ALA A 192 10.82 -2.46 9.24
CA ALA A 192 10.88 -3.33 8.06
C ALA A 192 12.04 -3.00 7.14
N SER A 193 12.42 -1.71 7.07
CA SER A 193 13.58 -1.23 6.31
C SER A 193 14.90 -1.29 7.09
N SER A 194 14.95 -1.95 8.25
CA SER A 194 16.12 -2.01 9.14
C SER A 194 16.49 -3.45 9.48
N PRO A 195 17.10 -4.20 8.52
CA PRO A 195 17.43 -5.61 8.69
C PRO A 195 18.40 -5.86 9.85
N ASP A 196 19.24 -4.90 10.17
CA ASP A 196 20.13 -4.91 11.33
C ASP A 196 19.42 -5.02 12.68
N LYS A 197 18.13 -4.61 12.74
CA LYS A 197 17.33 -4.58 13.96
C LYS A 197 16.31 -5.71 14.07
N TRP A 198 16.11 -6.52 13.03
CA TRP A 198 15.04 -7.51 13.02
C TRP A 198 15.14 -8.54 14.16
N ALA A 199 16.38 -9.01 14.45
CA ALA A 199 16.60 -9.99 15.51
C ALA A 199 16.61 -9.37 16.91
N ASP A 200 16.99 -8.09 17.04
CA ASP A 200 17.20 -7.43 18.33
C ASP A 200 15.91 -6.80 18.88
N VAL A 201 14.97 -6.44 18.00
CA VAL A 201 13.72 -5.79 18.38
C VAL A 201 12.62 -6.86 18.57
N GLY A 202 12.43 -7.28 19.81
CA GLY A 202 11.40 -8.27 20.19
C GLY A 202 10.12 -7.68 20.77
N ASN A 203 10.03 -6.35 20.94
CA ASN A 203 8.95 -5.70 21.68
C ASN A 203 8.49 -4.42 20.97
N ILE A 204 7.16 -4.24 20.91
CA ILE A 204 6.53 -3.07 20.27
C ILE A 204 6.96 -1.74 20.92
N LEU A 205 7.23 -1.70 22.23
CA LEU A 205 7.66 -0.49 22.93
C LEU A 205 9.02 0.00 22.44
N GLN A 206 9.94 -0.91 22.10
CA GLN A 206 11.23 -0.57 21.53
C GLN A 206 11.09 0.18 20.20
N VAL A 207 10.09 -0.19 19.40
CA VAL A 207 9.79 0.49 18.13
C VAL A 207 9.12 1.84 18.39
N ILE A 208 8.10 1.87 19.25
CA ILE A 208 7.35 3.09 19.57
C ILE A 208 8.26 4.19 20.12
N PHE A 209 9.22 3.85 20.97
CA PHE A 209 10.15 4.83 21.56
C PHE A 209 11.46 5.00 20.77
N SER A 210 11.57 4.46 19.55
CA SER A 210 12.74 4.65 18.72
C SER A 210 12.74 6.03 18.03
N TRP A 211 13.92 6.66 17.95
CA TRP A 211 14.10 7.89 17.19
C TRP A 211 13.74 7.73 15.71
N GLN A 212 14.02 6.58 15.13
CA GLN A 212 13.70 6.27 13.75
C GLN A 212 12.18 6.31 13.50
N THR A 213 11.38 5.75 14.41
CA THR A 213 9.92 5.84 14.35
C THR A 213 9.45 7.29 14.46
N LEU A 214 10.02 8.05 15.40
CA LEU A 214 9.63 9.45 15.62
C LEU A 214 9.87 10.29 14.36
N PHE A 215 11.04 10.18 13.73
CA PHE A 215 11.36 10.95 12.52
C PHE A 215 10.58 10.50 11.29
N SER A 216 10.38 9.18 11.12
CA SER A 216 9.54 8.64 10.03
C SER A 216 8.09 9.09 10.18
N PHE A 217 7.55 9.08 11.37
CA PHE A 217 6.23 9.60 11.67
C PHE A 217 6.14 11.12 11.47
N GLY A 218 7.16 11.86 11.89
CA GLY A 218 7.27 13.30 11.66
C GLY A 218 7.25 13.64 10.18
N ALA A 219 7.93 12.86 9.34
CA ALA A 219 7.91 13.01 7.88
C ALA A 219 6.50 12.72 7.32
N LEU A 220 5.83 11.66 7.79
CA LEU A 220 4.47 11.32 7.37
C LEU A 220 3.45 12.41 7.75
N VAL A 221 3.50 12.92 8.98
CA VAL A 221 2.60 13.99 9.44
C VAL A 221 2.85 15.30 8.70
N SER A 222 4.12 15.64 8.45
CA SER A 222 4.47 16.82 7.66
C SER A 222 3.95 16.70 6.22
N LEU A 223 4.12 15.54 5.60
CA LEU A 223 3.56 15.25 4.28
C LEU A 223 2.02 15.34 4.30
N ALA A 224 1.37 14.83 5.35
CA ALA A 224 -0.07 14.90 5.51
C ALA A 224 -0.58 16.34 5.57
N GLY A 225 0.14 17.25 6.20
CA GLY A 225 -0.21 18.67 6.22
C GLY A 225 -0.10 19.31 4.83
N ILE A 226 0.95 19.01 4.07
CA ILE A 226 1.11 19.50 2.69
C ILE A 226 -0.04 19.00 1.81
N ILE A 227 -0.33 17.69 1.86
CA ILE A 227 -1.43 17.08 1.09
C ILE A 227 -2.77 17.70 1.45
N THR A 228 -3.06 17.82 2.75
CA THR A 228 -4.34 18.37 3.23
C THR A 228 -4.52 19.84 2.83
N GLY A 229 -3.50 20.66 3.01
CA GLY A 229 -3.56 22.06 2.58
C GLY A 229 -3.74 22.22 1.07
N GLY A 230 -3.01 21.42 0.27
CA GLY A 230 -3.18 21.35 -1.17
C GLY A 230 -4.58 20.87 -1.58
N ALA A 231 -5.10 19.84 -0.90
CA ALA A 231 -6.45 19.32 -1.15
C ALA A 231 -7.55 20.34 -0.81
N ILE A 232 -7.42 21.11 0.29
CA ILE A 232 -8.37 22.21 0.59
C ILE A 232 -8.32 23.24 -0.52
N MET A 233 -7.14 23.68 -0.95
CA MET A 233 -7.02 24.65 -2.05
C MET A 233 -7.65 24.11 -3.33
N PHE A 234 -7.42 22.85 -3.68
CA PHE A 234 -7.96 22.23 -4.87
C PHE A 234 -9.49 22.07 -4.81
N TYR A 235 -10.03 21.42 -3.78
CA TYR A 235 -11.46 21.13 -3.70
C TYR A 235 -12.33 22.36 -3.44
N PHE A 236 -11.80 23.38 -2.73
CA PHE A 236 -12.58 24.57 -2.38
C PHE A 236 -12.56 25.63 -3.47
N PHE A 237 -11.48 25.72 -4.27
CA PHE A 237 -11.30 26.83 -5.20
C PHE A 237 -11.20 26.42 -6.67
N SER A 238 -10.89 25.16 -7.00
CA SER A 238 -10.62 24.74 -8.38
C SER A 238 -11.54 23.61 -8.86
N TRP A 239 -11.75 22.57 -8.05
CA TRP A 239 -12.51 21.40 -8.47
C TRP A 239 -13.99 21.74 -8.70
N ASP A 240 -14.50 21.43 -9.89
CA ASP A 240 -15.91 21.67 -10.30
C ASP A 240 -16.35 23.14 -10.07
N GLY A 241 -15.43 24.09 -10.31
CA GLY A 241 -15.66 25.51 -10.09
C GLY A 241 -15.60 25.97 -8.62
N GLY A 242 -15.12 25.11 -7.72
CA GLY A 242 -15.00 25.36 -6.30
C GLY A 242 -16.31 25.21 -5.52
N LEU A 243 -16.29 25.64 -4.25
CA LEU A 243 -17.50 25.63 -3.43
C LEU A 243 -18.47 26.73 -3.85
N LYS A 244 -19.73 26.38 -4.07
CA LYS A 244 -20.82 27.33 -4.35
C LYS A 244 -21.13 28.16 -3.09
N ASP A 245 -21.58 29.39 -3.30
CA ASP A 245 -21.99 30.32 -2.21
C ASP A 245 -20.88 30.64 -1.19
N MET A 246 -19.65 30.76 -1.64
CA MET A 246 -18.51 31.11 -0.80
C MET A 246 -18.43 32.61 -0.62
N THR A 247 -18.66 33.10 0.63
CA THR A 247 -18.44 34.51 0.97
C THR A 247 -16.94 34.84 0.98
N GLU A 248 -16.57 36.12 0.80
CA GLU A 248 -15.18 36.56 0.87
C GLU A 248 -14.51 36.19 2.21
N GLU A 249 -15.24 36.33 3.31
CA GLU A 249 -14.76 36.00 4.65
C GLU A 249 -14.49 34.49 4.78
N TYR A 250 -15.38 33.64 4.22
CA TYR A 250 -15.20 32.18 4.20
C TYR A 250 -14.00 31.77 3.34
N ALA A 251 -13.86 32.37 2.15
CA ALA A 251 -12.73 32.15 1.27
C ALA A 251 -11.40 32.53 1.93
N ALA A 252 -11.37 33.66 2.64
CA ALA A 252 -10.19 34.12 3.37
C ALA A 252 -9.82 33.16 4.51
N LEU A 253 -10.82 32.63 5.24
CA LEU A 253 -10.59 31.59 6.25
C LEU A 253 -10.01 30.32 5.66
N ALA A 254 -10.64 29.77 4.62
CA ALA A 254 -10.21 28.54 3.96
C ALA A 254 -8.78 28.67 3.40
N LYS A 255 -8.47 29.77 2.72
CA LYS A 255 -7.13 30.10 2.24
C LYS A 255 -6.11 30.17 3.37
N THR A 256 -6.43 30.90 4.44
CA THR A 256 -5.51 31.09 5.57
C THR A 256 -5.19 29.77 6.24
N VAL A 257 -6.21 28.93 6.47
CA VAL A 257 -6.01 27.61 7.10
C VAL A 257 -5.21 26.69 6.19
N ALA A 258 -5.60 26.57 4.93
CA ALA A 258 -4.91 25.73 3.94
C ALA A 258 -3.44 26.14 3.79
N GLY A 259 -3.17 27.44 3.64
CA GLY A 259 -1.82 27.97 3.51
C GLY A 259 -0.98 27.76 4.76
N LYS A 260 -1.50 28.04 5.96
CA LYS A 260 -0.78 27.81 7.22
C LYS A 260 -0.46 26.34 7.45
N VAL A 261 -1.40 25.45 7.14
CA VAL A 261 -1.19 24.00 7.30
C VAL A 261 -0.15 23.50 6.28
N ALA A 262 -0.29 23.85 5.00
CA ALA A 262 0.65 23.41 3.97
C ALA A 262 2.06 23.96 4.19
N LEU A 263 2.20 25.29 4.41
CA LEU A 263 3.51 25.94 4.56
C LEU A 263 4.15 25.60 5.90
N GLY A 264 3.37 25.55 7.00
CA GLY A 264 3.89 25.16 8.31
C GLY A 264 4.42 23.73 8.32
N SER A 265 3.67 22.78 7.74
CA SER A 265 4.13 21.39 7.55
C SER A 265 5.30 21.32 6.56
N GLY A 266 5.30 22.18 5.55
CA GLY A 266 6.37 22.26 4.56
C GLY A 266 7.73 22.63 5.15
N ILE A 267 7.79 23.44 6.21
CA ILE A 267 9.06 23.74 6.89
C ILE A 267 9.65 22.50 7.55
N MET A 268 8.79 21.66 8.12
CA MET A 268 9.24 20.45 8.84
C MET A 268 9.55 19.28 7.91
N PHE A 269 8.90 19.19 6.75
CA PHE A 269 8.99 18.03 5.86
C PHE A 269 10.42 17.72 5.39
N PRO A 270 11.18 18.65 4.79
CA PRO A 270 12.53 18.35 4.33
C PRO A 270 13.48 17.95 5.47
N LEU A 271 13.32 18.58 6.64
CA LEU A 271 14.12 18.24 7.82
C LEU A 271 13.84 16.80 8.28
N MET A 272 12.58 16.43 8.45
CA MET A 272 12.17 15.09 8.87
C MET A 272 12.55 14.04 7.83
N LEU A 273 12.44 14.35 6.53
CA LEU A 273 12.84 13.47 5.45
C LEU A 273 14.33 13.17 5.46
N ILE A 274 15.18 14.20 5.60
CA ILE A 274 16.64 14.05 5.64
C ILE A 274 17.06 13.25 6.88
N ILE A 275 16.49 13.58 8.04
CA ILE A 275 16.83 12.86 9.28
C ILE A 275 16.35 11.41 9.20
N SER A 276 15.14 11.13 8.70
CA SER A 276 14.65 9.76 8.54
C SER A 276 15.55 8.94 7.60
N TYR A 277 16.09 9.55 6.55
CA TYR A 277 17.06 8.90 5.67
C TYR A 277 18.40 8.63 6.38
N ALA A 278 18.88 9.56 7.19
CA ALA A 278 20.12 9.39 7.95
C ALA A 278 20.06 8.25 8.99
N TYR A 279 18.85 7.94 9.47
CA TYR A 279 18.62 6.81 10.39
C TYR A 279 18.40 5.47 9.67
N LEU A 280 18.36 5.44 8.33
CA LEU A 280 18.33 4.17 7.60
C LEU A 280 19.69 3.46 7.73
N PRO A 281 19.70 2.13 7.97
CA PRO A 281 20.94 1.36 7.98
C PRO A 281 21.62 1.36 6.61
N MET A 282 22.94 1.21 6.60
CA MET A 282 23.74 1.24 5.36
C MET A 282 23.26 0.21 4.32
N GLU A 283 22.75 -0.93 4.77
CA GLU A 283 22.22 -1.99 3.90
C GLU A 283 20.98 -1.54 3.12
N SER A 284 20.19 -0.63 3.66
CA SER A 284 18.98 -0.09 3.03
C SER A 284 19.25 1.18 2.21
N GLN A 285 20.40 1.82 2.43
CA GLN A 285 20.83 2.97 1.64
C GLN A 285 21.37 2.51 0.28
N SER A 286 21.16 3.33 -0.75
CA SER A 286 21.78 3.16 -2.07
C SER A 286 21.76 4.48 -2.83
N PRO A 287 22.57 4.62 -3.90
CA PRO A 287 22.52 5.78 -4.78
C PRO A 287 21.10 6.04 -5.34
N THR A 288 20.34 4.98 -5.58
CA THR A 288 18.96 5.07 -6.06
C THR A 288 18.02 5.69 -5.03
N VAL A 289 18.12 5.27 -3.76
CA VAL A 289 17.34 5.86 -2.64
C VAL A 289 17.67 7.33 -2.46
N PHE A 290 18.98 7.66 -2.50
CA PHE A 290 19.43 9.05 -2.42
C PHE A 290 18.92 9.90 -3.59
N PHE A 291 18.98 9.39 -4.81
CA PHE A 291 18.45 10.07 -6.00
C PHE A 291 16.95 10.40 -5.85
N TYR A 292 16.15 9.43 -5.41
CA TYR A 292 14.72 9.68 -5.20
C TYR A 292 14.47 10.67 -4.04
N MET A 293 15.27 10.62 -2.98
CA MET A 293 15.19 11.61 -1.91
C MET A 293 15.44 13.03 -2.41
N VAL A 294 16.48 13.24 -3.20
CA VAL A 294 16.78 14.55 -3.81
C VAL A 294 15.65 14.98 -4.75
N THR A 295 15.11 14.05 -5.54
CA THR A 295 13.97 14.31 -6.43
C THR A 295 12.74 14.79 -5.64
N VAL A 296 12.42 14.14 -4.52
CA VAL A 296 11.34 14.55 -3.60
C VAL A 296 11.57 15.97 -3.08
N LEU A 297 12.80 16.31 -2.68
CA LEU A 297 13.14 17.67 -2.21
C LEU A 297 12.99 18.72 -3.31
N ILE A 298 13.39 18.43 -4.54
CA ILE A 298 13.21 19.34 -5.68
C ILE A 298 11.72 19.54 -5.95
N LEU A 299 10.94 18.47 -6.04
CA LEU A 299 9.49 18.53 -6.24
C LEU A 299 8.79 19.31 -5.12
N PHE A 300 9.25 19.11 -3.88
CA PHE A 300 8.76 19.85 -2.73
C PHE A 300 9.03 21.37 -2.87
N LEU A 301 10.21 21.79 -3.27
CA LEU A 301 10.54 23.20 -3.49
C LEU A 301 9.67 23.82 -4.59
N ILE A 302 9.47 23.09 -5.68
CA ILE A 302 8.59 23.55 -6.79
C ILE A 302 7.15 23.68 -6.30
N ALA A 303 6.57 22.63 -5.66
CA ALA A 303 5.21 22.67 -5.13
C ALA A 303 5.05 23.76 -4.07
N GLY A 304 6.01 23.90 -3.17
CA GLY A 304 6.04 24.94 -2.14
C GLY A 304 6.02 26.37 -2.70
N ASN A 305 6.75 26.60 -3.80
CA ASN A 305 6.73 27.89 -4.48
C ASN A 305 5.33 28.21 -5.05
N PHE A 306 4.67 27.25 -5.70
CA PHE A 306 3.29 27.41 -6.17
C PHE A 306 2.32 27.65 -5.02
N ILE A 307 2.39 26.88 -3.94
CA ILE A 307 1.54 27.07 -2.74
C ILE A 307 1.76 28.47 -2.15
N TYR A 308 3.00 28.90 -2.03
CA TYR A 308 3.32 30.24 -1.52
C TYR A 308 2.77 31.35 -2.44
N SER A 309 2.91 31.21 -3.77
CA SER A 309 2.38 32.14 -4.75
C SER A 309 0.85 32.24 -4.67
N MET A 310 0.16 31.10 -4.59
CA MET A 310 -1.30 31.06 -4.41
C MET A 310 -1.73 31.75 -3.12
N PHE A 311 -1.01 31.51 -2.04
CA PHE A 311 -1.29 32.13 -0.75
C PHE A 311 -1.10 33.62 -0.77
N LYS A 312 -0.01 34.13 -1.40
CA LYS A 312 0.33 35.55 -1.48
C LYS A 312 -0.57 36.32 -2.45
N ASN A 313 -0.80 35.78 -3.64
CA ASN A 313 -1.45 36.49 -4.74
C ASN A 313 -2.96 36.27 -4.85
N SER A 314 -3.52 35.33 -4.05
CA SER A 314 -4.93 34.93 -4.13
C SER A 314 -5.34 34.37 -5.51
N ASP A 315 -4.38 33.88 -6.29
CA ASP A 315 -4.62 33.27 -7.60
C ASP A 315 -4.67 31.73 -7.46
N TYR A 316 -5.85 31.17 -7.68
CA TYR A 316 -6.11 29.73 -7.54
C TYR A 316 -6.02 28.95 -8.85
N ASN A 317 -5.65 29.59 -9.95
CA ASN A 317 -5.50 28.92 -11.25
C ASN A 317 -4.46 27.80 -11.19
N SER A 318 -3.47 27.94 -10.30
CA SER A 318 -2.42 26.93 -10.06
C SER A 318 -2.82 25.80 -9.10
N ALA A 319 -4.05 25.77 -8.54
CA ALA A 319 -4.44 24.77 -7.54
C ALA A 319 -4.39 23.34 -8.09
N THR A 320 -4.82 23.14 -9.34
CA THR A 320 -4.71 21.85 -10.03
C THR A 320 -3.24 21.43 -10.22
N THR A 321 -2.37 22.38 -10.61
CA THR A 321 -0.93 22.12 -10.76
C THR A 321 -0.30 21.73 -9.43
N VAL A 322 -0.65 22.42 -8.34
CA VAL A 322 -0.19 22.07 -6.99
C VAL A 322 -0.66 20.66 -6.60
N PHE A 323 -1.92 20.33 -6.87
CA PHE A 323 -2.46 19.01 -6.55
C PHE A 323 -1.69 17.92 -7.31
N ILE A 324 -1.43 18.08 -8.59
CA ILE A 324 -0.65 17.14 -9.40
C ILE A 324 0.80 17.04 -8.89
N LEU A 325 1.45 18.17 -8.62
CA LEU A 325 2.83 18.19 -8.09
C LEU A 325 2.95 17.48 -6.75
N VAL A 326 2.00 17.70 -5.85
CA VAL A 326 1.96 17.01 -4.54
C VAL A 326 1.75 15.50 -4.73
N PHE A 327 0.90 15.09 -5.68
CA PHE A 327 0.72 13.66 -5.99
C PHE A 327 2.01 13.03 -6.56
N VAL A 328 2.70 13.72 -7.47
CA VAL A 328 4.00 13.27 -8.02
C VAL A 328 5.06 13.21 -6.92
N LEU A 329 5.08 14.18 -6.00
CA LEU A 329 5.97 14.15 -4.84
C LEU A 329 5.73 12.91 -3.98
N VAL A 330 4.47 12.57 -3.71
CA VAL A 330 4.12 11.36 -2.96
C VAL A 330 4.56 10.11 -3.71
N LEU A 331 4.37 10.04 -5.03
CA LEU A 331 4.83 8.93 -5.85
C LEU A 331 6.33 8.69 -5.68
N PHE A 332 7.16 9.73 -5.83
CA PHE A 332 8.60 9.59 -5.67
C PHE A 332 9.01 9.26 -4.23
N ASN A 333 8.29 9.79 -3.23
CA ASN A 333 8.53 9.44 -1.83
C ASN A 333 8.22 7.95 -1.56
N VAL A 334 7.11 7.43 -2.09
CA VAL A 334 6.78 6.00 -1.99
C VAL A 334 7.82 5.13 -2.70
N ILE A 335 8.24 5.51 -3.92
CA ILE A 335 9.29 4.78 -4.66
C ILE A 335 10.62 4.78 -3.88
N LYS A 336 11.00 5.90 -3.27
CA LYS A 336 12.17 6.00 -2.38
C LYS A 336 12.09 4.99 -1.23
N ASP A 337 10.95 4.96 -0.52
CA ASP A 337 10.76 4.06 0.61
C ASP A 337 10.74 2.59 0.17
N GLN A 338 10.14 2.30 -1.00
CA GLN A 338 10.15 0.95 -1.58
C GLN A 338 11.53 0.53 -2.06
N ALA A 339 12.34 1.44 -2.57
CA ALA A 339 13.73 1.15 -2.92
C ALA A 339 14.56 0.81 -1.66
N ALA A 340 14.42 1.57 -0.58
CA ALA A 340 15.07 1.29 0.70
C ALA A 340 14.63 -0.06 1.29
N PHE A 341 13.33 -0.33 1.29
CA PHE A 341 12.79 -1.61 1.72
C PHE A 341 13.26 -2.77 0.83
N GLY A 342 13.28 -2.59 -0.49
CA GLY A 342 13.79 -3.58 -1.44
C GLY A 342 15.26 -3.96 -1.18
N ASN A 343 16.09 -2.99 -0.81
CA ASN A 343 17.48 -3.23 -0.39
C ASN A 343 17.52 -4.03 0.93
N ALA A 344 16.70 -3.63 1.92
CA ALA A 344 16.61 -4.31 3.21
C ALA A 344 16.25 -5.80 3.09
N VAL A 345 15.26 -6.12 2.26
CA VAL A 345 14.77 -7.49 2.10
C VAL A 345 15.51 -8.29 1.02
N HIS A 346 16.58 -7.76 0.44
CA HIS A 346 17.25 -8.43 -0.69
C HIS A 346 17.71 -9.85 -0.36
N LYS A 347 18.41 -10.04 0.77
CA LYS A 347 18.87 -11.35 1.23
C LYS A 347 17.69 -12.28 1.54
N ASN A 348 16.67 -11.74 2.20
CA ASN A 348 15.45 -12.45 2.56
C ASN A 348 14.68 -12.93 1.31
N THR A 349 14.60 -12.09 0.29
CA THR A 349 13.98 -12.45 -1.00
C THR A 349 14.72 -13.61 -1.69
N GLN A 350 16.06 -13.64 -1.62
CA GLN A 350 16.84 -14.75 -2.17
C GLN A 350 16.58 -16.06 -1.42
N GLU A 351 16.41 -16.01 -0.12
CA GLU A 351 16.06 -17.18 0.70
C GLU A 351 14.65 -17.68 0.37
N ILE A 352 13.66 -16.80 0.26
CA ILE A 352 12.29 -17.15 -0.16
C ILE A 352 12.30 -17.84 -1.52
N ASN A 353 13.06 -17.34 -2.48
CA ASN A 353 13.16 -17.94 -3.81
C ASN A 353 13.78 -19.35 -3.77
N LYS A 354 14.77 -19.59 -2.89
CA LYS A 354 15.34 -20.93 -2.70
C LYS A 354 14.30 -21.89 -2.11
N ILE A 355 13.60 -21.48 -1.06
CA ILE A 355 12.54 -22.28 -0.44
C ILE A 355 11.48 -22.66 -1.48
N ALA A 356 10.99 -21.70 -2.25
CA ALA A 356 9.99 -21.93 -3.29
C ALA A 356 10.49 -22.90 -4.37
N ALA A 357 11.73 -22.77 -4.81
CA ALA A 357 12.34 -23.68 -5.78
C ALA A 357 12.49 -25.11 -5.24
N ASP A 358 12.82 -25.27 -3.97
CA ASP A 358 12.97 -26.57 -3.34
C ASP A 358 11.60 -27.24 -3.09
N GLU A 359 10.57 -26.48 -2.72
CA GLU A 359 9.18 -26.96 -2.62
C GLU A 359 8.66 -27.40 -3.99
N GLU A 360 8.88 -26.62 -5.04
CA GLU A 360 8.50 -26.97 -6.41
C GLU A 360 9.13 -28.29 -6.84
N LYS A 361 10.42 -28.49 -6.54
CA LYS A 361 11.12 -29.78 -6.81
C LYS A 361 10.48 -30.94 -6.05
N GLN A 362 10.13 -30.73 -4.76
CA GLN A 362 9.49 -31.77 -3.96
C GLN A 362 8.10 -32.13 -4.47
N VAL A 363 7.28 -31.14 -4.82
CA VAL A 363 5.95 -31.35 -5.41
C VAL A 363 6.05 -32.10 -6.72
N ARG A 364 6.98 -31.70 -7.60
CA ARG A 364 7.24 -32.40 -8.86
C ARG A 364 7.66 -33.85 -8.64
N SER A 365 8.57 -34.11 -7.71
CA SER A 365 9.02 -35.48 -7.40
C SER A 365 7.89 -36.36 -6.83
N LYS A 366 7.05 -35.82 -5.95
CA LYS A 366 5.85 -36.51 -5.43
C LYS A 366 4.83 -36.80 -6.53
N THR A 367 4.59 -35.86 -7.43
CA THR A 367 3.68 -36.05 -8.57
C THR A 367 4.17 -37.13 -9.52
N MET A 368 5.49 -37.23 -9.76
CA MET A 368 6.09 -38.33 -10.53
C MET A 368 5.90 -39.70 -9.83
N GLN A 369 6.06 -39.77 -8.53
CA GLN A 369 5.86 -41.02 -7.75
C GLN A 369 4.38 -41.45 -7.70
N THR A 370 3.45 -40.48 -7.64
CA THR A 370 2.00 -40.76 -7.57
C THR A 370 1.42 -41.22 -8.90
N THR A 371 2.06 -40.91 -10.03
CA THR A 371 1.62 -41.36 -11.38
C THR A 371 2.00 -42.79 -11.70
N GLY A 372 2.81 -43.45 -10.87
CA GLY A 372 3.25 -44.84 -11.10
C GLY A 372 4.13 -45.01 -12.35
N ILE A 373 4.62 -43.90 -12.94
CA ILE A 373 5.44 -43.93 -14.13
C ILE A 373 6.91 -44.01 -13.72
N ASN A 374 7.55 -45.16 -13.94
CA ASN A 374 8.98 -45.28 -13.75
C ASN A 374 9.75 -44.71 -14.94
N VAL A 375 10.03 -43.39 -14.86
CA VAL A 375 10.66 -42.63 -15.95
C VAL A 375 12.06 -43.12 -16.26
N GLU A 376 12.83 -43.55 -15.26
CA GLU A 376 14.17 -44.08 -15.46
C GLU A 376 14.14 -45.40 -16.24
N GLU A 377 13.17 -46.23 -16.00
CA GLU A 377 13.00 -47.47 -16.70
C GLU A 377 12.58 -47.22 -18.16
N ILE A 378 11.64 -46.31 -18.38
CA ILE A 378 11.26 -45.87 -19.75
C ILE A 378 12.44 -45.27 -20.48
N PHE A 379 13.26 -44.44 -19.82
CA PHE A 379 14.47 -43.89 -20.42
C PHE A 379 15.45 -44.99 -20.85
N LYS A 380 15.74 -45.96 -19.97
CA LYS A 380 16.64 -47.07 -20.25
C LYS A 380 16.14 -47.93 -21.42
N GLN A 381 14.85 -48.18 -21.51
CA GLN A 381 14.27 -49.06 -22.53
C GLN A 381 14.10 -48.36 -23.88
N LYS A 382 13.76 -47.05 -23.89
CA LYS A 382 13.31 -46.38 -25.12
C LYS A 382 14.20 -45.24 -25.60
N CYS A 383 15.02 -44.64 -24.74
CA CYS A 383 15.78 -43.45 -25.05
C CYS A 383 17.30 -43.65 -25.09
N SER A 384 17.82 -44.46 -24.13
CA SER A 384 19.27 -44.60 -23.87
C SER A 384 20.05 -45.26 -25.02
N ALA A 385 19.36 -46.00 -25.85
CA ALA A 385 19.98 -46.63 -27.05
C ALA A 385 20.43 -45.63 -28.09
N CYS A 386 19.73 -44.46 -28.17
CA CYS A 386 20.01 -43.48 -29.21
C CYS A 386 20.58 -42.16 -28.62
N HIS A 387 20.40 -41.89 -27.34
CA HIS A 387 20.82 -40.64 -26.72
C HIS A 387 21.65 -40.88 -25.45
N LYS A 388 22.66 -40.04 -25.23
CA LYS A 388 23.40 -39.90 -23.99
C LYS A 388 23.31 -38.45 -23.49
N PHE A 389 23.67 -38.23 -22.22
CA PHE A 389 23.59 -36.88 -21.65
C PHE A 389 24.69 -35.96 -22.17
N ASP A 390 25.91 -36.47 -22.32
CA ASP A 390 27.15 -35.74 -22.53
C ASP A 390 27.82 -35.93 -23.89
N GLN A 391 27.33 -36.91 -24.67
CA GLN A 391 27.93 -37.20 -25.95
C GLN A 391 26.91 -37.59 -27.01
N LYS A 392 27.25 -37.30 -28.29
CA LYS A 392 26.48 -37.72 -29.44
C LYS A 392 26.55 -39.24 -29.60
N LEU A 393 25.41 -39.87 -29.84
CA LEU A 393 25.32 -41.28 -30.20
C LEU A 393 24.65 -41.40 -31.60
N VAL A 394 23.45 -41.93 -31.69
CA VAL A 394 22.61 -41.86 -32.90
C VAL A 394 21.90 -40.52 -32.96
N GLY A 395 21.40 -40.06 -31.84
CA GLY A 395 20.82 -38.73 -31.65
C GLY A 395 21.80 -37.75 -30.99
N PRO A 396 21.42 -36.51 -30.87
CA PRO A 396 22.20 -35.48 -30.16
C PRO A 396 22.27 -35.74 -28.66
N ALA A 397 23.31 -35.19 -28.00
CA ALA A 397 23.45 -35.20 -26.58
C ALA A 397 22.35 -34.34 -25.90
N TYR A 398 21.83 -34.77 -24.75
CA TYR A 398 20.75 -34.05 -24.06
C TYR A 398 21.20 -32.71 -23.53
N ASP A 399 22.47 -32.58 -23.06
CA ASP A 399 23.05 -31.29 -22.60
C ASP A 399 23.10 -30.21 -23.69
N GLN A 400 23.06 -30.60 -24.99
CA GLN A 400 23.05 -29.68 -26.12
C GLN A 400 21.64 -29.34 -26.62
N VAL A 401 20.66 -30.22 -26.43
CA VAL A 401 19.33 -30.04 -27.03
C VAL A 401 18.26 -29.65 -26.01
N VAL A 402 18.32 -30.15 -24.78
CA VAL A 402 17.34 -29.81 -23.73
C VAL A 402 17.36 -28.33 -23.35
N PRO A 403 18.52 -27.65 -23.27
CA PRO A 403 18.54 -26.21 -22.97
C PRO A 403 17.85 -25.36 -24.04
N LYS A 404 17.74 -25.83 -25.30
CA LYS A 404 17.04 -25.09 -26.37
C LYS A 404 15.55 -24.92 -26.13
N TYR A 405 14.98 -25.69 -25.21
CA TYR A 405 13.58 -25.58 -24.80
C TYR A 405 13.37 -24.57 -23.63
N ASN A 406 14.44 -23.93 -23.14
CA ASN A 406 14.38 -22.90 -22.08
C ASN A 406 13.57 -23.33 -20.83
N GLY A 407 13.63 -24.61 -20.47
CA GLY A 407 12.87 -25.17 -19.35
C GLY A 407 11.38 -25.43 -19.65
N ASP A 408 10.92 -25.20 -20.88
CA ASP A 408 9.54 -25.49 -21.29
C ASP A 408 9.33 -26.98 -21.48
N ALA A 409 8.94 -27.65 -20.38
CA ALA A 409 8.68 -29.10 -20.36
C ALA A 409 7.54 -29.50 -21.30
N GLN A 410 6.59 -28.62 -21.55
CA GLN A 410 5.45 -28.94 -22.40
C GLN A 410 5.85 -29.02 -23.87
N LYS A 411 6.65 -28.11 -24.38
CA LYS A 411 7.20 -28.17 -25.73
C LYS A 411 8.12 -29.37 -25.93
N LEU A 412 8.97 -29.70 -24.96
CA LEU A 412 9.80 -30.86 -24.99
C LEU A 412 8.97 -32.16 -24.99
N ALA A 413 7.88 -32.19 -24.17
CA ALA A 413 6.97 -33.34 -24.15
C ALA A 413 6.22 -33.53 -25.45
N GLU A 414 5.78 -32.47 -26.10
CA GLU A 414 5.12 -32.52 -27.40
C GLU A 414 6.06 -33.08 -28.46
N PHE A 415 7.33 -32.65 -28.45
CA PHE A 415 8.36 -33.20 -29.34
C PHE A 415 8.63 -34.69 -29.07
N ILE A 416 8.74 -35.09 -27.79
CA ILE A 416 8.96 -36.51 -27.43
C ILE A 416 7.74 -37.35 -27.83
N PHE A 417 6.52 -36.84 -27.70
CA PHE A 417 5.30 -37.55 -28.05
C PHE A 417 5.11 -37.68 -29.56
N ASN A 418 5.42 -36.65 -30.32
CA ASN A 418 5.33 -36.65 -31.77
C ASN A 418 6.58 -36.04 -32.39
N PRO A 419 7.68 -36.83 -32.49
CA PRO A 419 8.97 -36.33 -32.96
C PRO A 419 8.91 -35.88 -34.42
N GLN A 420 9.48 -34.72 -34.69
CA GLN A 420 9.66 -34.19 -36.03
C GLN A 420 11.15 -34.02 -36.34
N LYS A 421 11.54 -34.12 -37.63
CA LYS A 421 12.91 -33.87 -38.02
C LYS A 421 13.21 -32.37 -37.92
N ILE A 422 14.04 -31.98 -36.94
CA ILE A 422 14.44 -30.57 -36.73
C ILE A 422 15.85 -30.31 -37.28
N ASP A 423 16.78 -31.22 -37.05
CA ASP A 423 18.18 -31.07 -37.47
C ASP A 423 18.51 -31.99 -38.63
N PRO A 424 18.97 -31.44 -39.77
CA PRO A 424 19.37 -32.23 -40.93
C PRO A 424 20.51 -33.22 -40.66
N ASN A 425 21.38 -32.96 -39.69
CA ASN A 425 22.57 -33.73 -39.35
C ASN A 425 22.28 -35.01 -38.56
N PHE A 426 21.02 -35.21 -38.15
CA PHE A 426 20.61 -36.39 -37.41
C PHE A 426 19.49 -37.13 -38.14
N PRO A 427 19.41 -38.47 -37.99
CA PRO A 427 18.28 -39.23 -38.50
C PRO A 427 16.99 -38.76 -37.77
N PRO A 428 15.81 -38.90 -38.41
CA PRO A 428 14.56 -38.60 -37.75
C PRO A 428 14.39 -39.49 -36.52
N MET A 429 14.02 -38.89 -35.39
CA MET A 429 13.71 -39.62 -34.17
C MET A 429 12.43 -40.44 -34.40
N PRO A 430 12.46 -41.77 -34.18
CA PRO A 430 11.25 -42.58 -34.32
C PRO A 430 10.31 -42.31 -33.17
N ASN A 431 8.99 -42.38 -33.42
CA ASN A 431 7.99 -42.32 -32.36
C ASN A 431 8.15 -43.52 -31.39
N GLN A 432 8.39 -43.23 -30.11
CA GLN A 432 8.67 -44.27 -29.12
C GLN A 432 7.39 -44.90 -28.54
N GLY A 433 6.20 -44.52 -29.00
CA GLY A 433 4.92 -45.03 -28.53
C GLY A 433 4.62 -44.69 -27.07
N LEU A 434 5.13 -43.58 -26.58
CA LEU A 434 4.85 -43.10 -25.22
C LEU A 434 3.42 -42.53 -25.11
N LYS A 435 2.76 -42.81 -24.00
CA LYS A 435 1.52 -42.11 -23.69
C LYS A 435 1.82 -40.63 -23.37
N LYS A 436 0.85 -39.75 -23.56
CA LYS A 436 1.01 -38.30 -23.29
C LYS A 436 1.52 -37.99 -21.88
N LYS A 437 1.06 -38.76 -20.88
CA LYS A 437 1.52 -38.66 -19.48
C LYS A 437 2.98 -39.10 -19.31
N GLU A 438 3.41 -40.14 -20.01
CA GLU A 438 4.80 -40.63 -19.98
C GLU A 438 5.75 -39.66 -20.70
N ALA A 439 5.34 -39.07 -21.82
CA ALA A 439 6.11 -38.05 -22.52
C ALA A 439 6.29 -36.78 -21.66
N ASN A 440 5.24 -36.33 -20.96
CA ASN A 440 5.33 -35.21 -20.04
C ASN A 440 6.30 -35.50 -18.86
N ALA A 441 6.20 -36.70 -18.26
CA ALA A 441 7.08 -37.09 -17.18
C ALA A 441 8.55 -37.22 -17.66
N MET A 442 8.77 -37.75 -18.86
CA MET A 442 10.09 -37.87 -19.47
C MET A 442 10.70 -36.49 -19.77
N ALA A 443 9.95 -35.58 -20.35
CA ALA A 443 10.41 -34.21 -20.63
C ALA A 443 10.89 -33.49 -19.37
N GLN A 444 10.09 -33.57 -18.33
CA GLN A 444 10.43 -32.97 -17.06
C GLN A 444 11.68 -33.60 -16.44
N TRP A 445 11.74 -34.92 -16.44
CA TRP A 445 12.89 -35.66 -15.92
C TRP A 445 14.19 -35.31 -16.66
N LEU A 446 14.14 -35.17 -17.99
CA LEU A 446 15.30 -34.78 -18.79
C LEU A 446 15.78 -33.36 -18.46
N ILE A 447 14.87 -32.40 -18.28
CA ILE A 447 15.21 -31.03 -17.85
C ILE A 447 15.90 -31.07 -16.49
N ASP A 448 15.34 -31.84 -15.54
CA ASP A 448 15.89 -31.94 -14.18
C ASP A 448 17.27 -32.62 -14.14
N GLN A 449 17.54 -33.58 -15.03
CA GLN A 449 18.85 -34.26 -15.12
C GLN A 449 19.92 -33.36 -15.76
N VAL A 450 19.57 -32.58 -16.79
CA VAL A 450 20.49 -31.64 -17.43
C VAL A 450 20.78 -30.44 -16.53
N GLY A 451 19.79 -29.97 -15.77
CA GLY A 451 19.96 -28.87 -14.82
C GLY A 451 20.75 -29.21 -13.54
N LYS A 452 21.05 -30.51 -13.29
CA LYS A 452 21.88 -30.97 -12.15
C LYS A 452 23.39 -30.99 -12.45
N LYS A 453 23.78 -30.81 -13.70
CA LYS A 453 25.17 -30.68 -14.15
C LYS A 453 25.56 -29.20 -14.25
#